data_3ee51a57c589ef6bcb521f5c6b9a52e8
#
_entry.id   3ee51a57c589ef6bcb521f5c6b9a52e8
#
_cell.length_a   1.000
_cell.length_b   1.000
_cell.length_c   1.000
_cell.angle_alpha   90.00
_cell.angle_beta   90.00
_cell.angle_gamma   90.00
#
_symmetry.space_group_name_H-M   'P 1'
#
loop_
_entity.id
_entity.type
_entity.pdbx_description
1 polymer ?
#
loop_
_entity_poly.entity_id
_entity_poly.type
_entity_poly.pdbx_seq_one_letter_code
_entity_poly.pdbx_strand_id
1 'polypeptide(L)'
;MFTVLYRQNGDGEPRLGLAISRKHCRGAVARNRLKRVVRESFRQASDKLGGLDIVVMNHPPAARASNKALFDSLRKHWQKCSTARRPRSGNDD
;
A
#
# COMPACT_ATOMS: atom_id res chain seq x y z
N MET A 1 -4.40 8.77 -6.02
CA MET A 1 -2.95 8.69 -6.26
C MET A 1 -2.45 7.27 -6.45
N PHE A 2 -3.04 6.34 -5.75
CA PHE A 2 -2.64 4.94 -5.84
C PHE A 2 -3.83 4.03 -6.02
N THR A 3 -3.59 2.89 -6.64
CA THR A 3 -4.50 1.76 -6.59
C THR A 3 -3.84 0.71 -5.72
N VAL A 4 -4.56 0.22 -4.74
CA VAL A 4 -4.05 -0.79 -3.83
C VAL A 4 -4.93 -2.02 -3.92
N LEU A 5 -4.33 -3.12 -4.33
CA LEU A 5 -5.01 -4.41 -4.42
C LEU A 5 -4.51 -5.30 -3.31
N TYR A 6 -5.38 -6.13 -2.77
CA TYR A 6 -4.97 -7.03 -1.70
C TYR A 6 -5.71 -8.36 -1.82
N ARG A 7 -5.12 -9.38 -1.23
CA ARG A 7 -5.78 -10.67 -1.08
C ARG A 7 -5.24 -11.33 0.18
N GLN A 8 -6.00 -12.24 0.73
CA GLN A 8 -5.56 -12.97 1.92
C GLN A 8 -4.58 -14.05 1.50
N ASN A 9 -3.49 -14.19 2.25
CA ASN A 9 -2.46 -15.17 1.95
C ASN A 9 -2.39 -16.32 2.93
N GLY A 10 -3.07 -16.21 4.04
CA GLY A 10 -3.20 -17.33 4.98
C GLY A 10 -2.01 -17.63 5.86
N ASP A 11 -0.92 -16.88 5.78
CA ASP A 11 0.26 -17.24 6.56
C ASP A 11 0.70 -16.17 7.56
N GLY A 12 -0.11 -15.18 7.77
CA GLY A 12 0.14 -14.24 8.86
C GLY A 12 1.10 -13.11 8.58
N GLU A 13 1.95 -13.24 7.60
CA GLU A 13 2.92 -12.20 7.26
C GLU A 13 2.39 -11.30 6.16
N PRO A 14 2.45 -9.98 6.32
CA PRO A 14 2.07 -9.11 5.21
C PRO A 14 3.17 -9.07 4.16
N ARG A 15 2.76 -9.01 2.91
CA ARG A 15 3.70 -8.91 1.79
C ARG A 15 3.32 -7.75 0.91
N LEU A 16 4.33 -7.05 0.42
CA LEU A 16 4.12 -5.86 -0.41
C LEU A 16 4.77 -6.05 -1.76
N GLY A 17 4.00 -5.84 -2.82
CA GLY A 17 4.52 -5.73 -4.17
C GLY A 17 4.32 -4.32 -4.68
N LEU A 18 5.26 -3.84 -5.47
CA LEU A 18 5.19 -2.51 -6.04
C LEU A 18 5.17 -2.60 -7.54
N ALA A 19 4.18 -1.96 -8.14
CA ALA A 19 4.08 -1.84 -9.59
C ALA A 19 4.07 -0.36 -9.94
N ILE A 20 5.23 0.28 -9.77
CA ILE A 20 5.38 1.71 -10.02
C ILE A 20 5.69 1.91 -11.49
N SER A 21 4.75 2.50 -12.19
CA SER A 21 4.78 2.61 -13.64
C SER A 21 5.64 3.77 -14.12
N ARG A 22 6.48 3.51 -15.12
CA ARG A 22 7.22 4.55 -15.80
C ARG A 22 6.29 5.49 -16.53
N LYS A 23 5.21 4.95 -17.04
CA LYS A 23 4.23 5.73 -17.78
C LYS A 23 3.65 6.84 -16.93
N HIS A 24 3.44 6.56 -15.65
CA HIS A 24 2.83 7.53 -14.73
C HIS A 24 3.86 8.24 -13.86
N CYS A 25 5.14 7.88 -13.98
CA CYS A 25 6.19 8.50 -13.20
C CYS A 25 7.51 8.29 -13.94
N ARG A 26 7.88 9.25 -14.76
CA ARG A 26 8.98 9.04 -15.70
C ARG A 26 10.38 9.02 -15.14
N GLY A 27 10.69 9.84 -14.21
CA GLY A 27 12.05 9.92 -13.69
C GLY A 27 12.39 8.78 -12.75
N ALA A 28 13.58 8.22 -12.89
CA ALA A 28 14.04 7.17 -12.00
C ALA A 28 14.09 7.63 -10.54
N VAL A 29 14.51 8.85 -10.31
CA VAL A 29 14.57 9.42 -8.96
C VAL A 29 13.17 9.51 -8.38
N ALA A 30 12.23 9.99 -9.17
CA ALA A 30 10.85 10.11 -8.72
C ALA A 30 10.23 8.75 -8.43
N ARG A 31 10.51 7.75 -9.27
CA ARG A 31 10.00 6.40 -9.02
C ARG A 31 10.59 5.83 -7.75
N ASN A 32 11.88 6.04 -7.53
CA ASN A 32 12.51 5.53 -6.30
C ASN A 32 11.95 6.22 -5.07
N ARG A 33 11.60 7.49 -5.18
CA ARG A 33 10.94 8.21 -4.08
C ARG A 33 9.59 7.57 -3.76
N LEU A 34 8.78 7.31 -4.78
CA LEU A 34 7.48 6.67 -4.56
C LEU A 34 7.63 5.31 -3.93
N LYS A 35 8.57 4.50 -4.42
CA LYS A 35 8.79 3.18 -3.84
C LYS A 35 9.19 3.26 -2.39
N ARG A 36 10.06 4.22 -2.05
CA ARG A 36 10.51 4.40 -0.68
C ARG A 36 9.36 4.79 0.24
N VAL A 37 8.54 5.74 -0.21
CA VAL A 37 7.40 6.20 0.57
C VAL A 37 6.41 5.05 0.80
N VAL A 38 6.12 4.29 -0.23
CA VAL A 38 5.17 3.17 -0.09
C VAL A 38 5.72 2.13 0.88
N ARG A 39 7.00 1.78 0.74
CA ARG A 39 7.61 0.80 1.65
C ARG A 39 7.61 1.27 3.08
N GLU A 40 7.96 2.53 3.30
CA GLU A 40 7.99 3.08 4.65
C GLU A 40 6.60 3.11 5.27
N SER A 41 5.61 3.56 4.49
CA SER A 41 4.24 3.61 4.95
C SER A 41 3.71 2.21 5.27
N PHE A 42 4.00 1.25 4.39
CA PHE A 42 3.59 -0.13 4.60
C PHE A 42 4.20 -0.69 5.88
N ARG A 43 5.48 -0.44 6.10
CA ARG A 43 6.16 -0.95 7.29
C ARG A 43 5.52 -0.42 8.56
N GLN A 44 5.14 0.85 8.57
CA GLN A 44 4.49 1.45 9.73
C GLN A 44 3.13 0.83 10.01
N ALA A 45 2.46 0.32 8.99
CA ALA A 45 1.13 -0.25 9.13
C ALA A 45 1.13 -1.78 9.16
N SER A 46 2.30 -2.40 9.12
CA SER A 46 2.39 -3.85 8.91
C SER A 46 1.66 -4.66 9.97
N ASP A 47 1.63 -4.19 11.20
CA ASP A 47 0.92 -4.89 12.27
C ASP A 47 -0.55 -5.08 11.96
N LYS A 48 -1.13 -4.15 11.20
CA LYS A 48 -2.55 -4.17 10.89
C LYS A 48 -2.84 -4.92 9.61
N LEU A 49 -1.81 -5.34 8.88
CA LEU A 49 -1.96 -5.89 7.54
C LEU A 49 -1.57 -7.36 7.46
N GLY A 50 -1.37 -8.00 8.59
CA GLY A 50 -0.97 -9.40 8.61
C GLY A 50 -1.95 -10.27 7.84
N GLY A 51 -1.41 -11.25 7.14
CA GLY A 51 -2.22 -12.18 6.36
C GLY A 51 -2.63 -11.65 4.99
N LEU A 52 -2.09 -10.51 4.56
CA LEU A 52 -2.43 -9.93 3.27
C LEU A 52 -1.22 -9.84 2.35
N ASP A 53 -1.46 -10.14 1.08
CA ASP A 53 -0.55 -9.77 -0.01
C ASP A 53 -1.12 -8.49 -0.61
N ILE A 54 -0.30 -7.48 -0.74
CA ILE A 54 -0.74 -6.17 -1.20
C ILE A 54 0.11 -5.72 -2.37
N VAL A 55 -0.53 -5.19 -3.40
CA VAL A 55 0.17 -4.61 -4.54
C VAL A 55 -0.27 -3.16 -4.67
N VAL A 56 0.69 -2.27 -4.79
CA VAL A 56 0.44 -0.83 -4.93
C VAL A 56 0.88 -0.38 -6.31
N MET A 57 -0.04 0.30 -6.99
CA MET A 57 0.21 0.88 -8.30
C MET A 57 0.02 2.39 -8.21
N ASN A 58 0.83 3.12 -8.95
CA ASN A 58 0.75 4.59 -8.93
C ASN A 58 -0.11 5.13 -10.07
N HIS A 59 -0.69 6.28 -9.82
CA HIS A 59 -1.38 7.09 -10.84
C HIS A 59 -0.61 8.40 -11.02
N PRO A 60 -0.83 9.11 -12.14
CA PRO A 60 -0.04 10.31 -12.42
C PRO A 60 0.08 11.35 -11.31
N PRO A 61 -0.99 11.66 -10.56
CA PRO A 61 -0.85 12.67 -9.51
C PRO A 61 0.17 12.34 -8.44
N ALA A 62 0.47 11.05 -8.22
CA ALA A 62 1.43 10.67 -7.18
C ALA A 62 2.81 11.23 -7.44
N ALA A 63 3.20 11.36 -8.71
CA ALA A 63 4.53 11.83 -9.05
C ALA A 63 4.78 13.27 -8.60
N ARG A 64 3.71 14.05 -8.44
CA ARG A 64 3.81 15.46 -8.06
C ARG A 64 3.41 15.74 -6.63
N ALA A 65 2.92 14.75 -5.93
CA ALA A 65 2.42 14.94 -4.59
C ALA A 65 3.57 15.07 -3.59
N SER A 66 3.31 15.80 -2.51
CA SER A 66 4.27 15.87 -1.42
C SER A 66 4.32 14.53 -0.69
N ASN A 67 5.39 14.31 0.06
CA ASN A 67 5.48 13.09 0.86
C ASN A 67 4.31 12.99 1.84
N LYS A 68 3.93 14.12 2.45
CA LYS A 68 2.81 14.12 3.38
C LYS A 68 1.53 13.64 2.70
N ALA A 69 1.26 14.16 1.50
CA ALA A 69 0.06 13.76 0.76
C ALA A 69 0.10 12.28 0.40
N LEU A 70 1.27 11.79 0.02
CA LEU A 70 1.44 10.37 -0.29
C LEU A 70 1.19 9.49 0.93
N PHE A 71 1.77 9.86 2.06
CA PHE A 71 1.57 9.09 3.29
C PHE A 71 0.11 9.11 3.74
N ASP A 72 -0.55 10.26 3.63
CA ASP A 72 -1.95 10.36 4.00
C ASP A 72 -2.82 9.48 3.11
N SER A 73 -2.56 9.49 1.81
CA SER A 73 -3.30 8.65 0.86
C SER A 73 -3.12 7.16 1.17
N LEU A 74 -1.87 6.76 1.40
CA LEU A 74 -1.57 5.36 1.70
C LEU A 74 -2.19 4.91 3.01
N ARG A 75 -2.18 5.79 4.01
CA ARG A 75 -2.79 5.45 5.29
C ARG A 75 -4.26 5.10 5.15
N LYS A 76 -4.97 5.83 4.30
CA LYS A 76 -6.38 5.52 4.05
C LYS A 76 -6.54 4.15 3.40
N HIS A 77 -5.65 3.81 2.48
CA HIS A 77 -5.69 2.49 1.86
C HIS A 77 -5.41 1.39 2.88
N TRP A 78 -4.43 1.61 3.75
CA TRP A 78 -4.12 0.60 4.77
C TRP A 78 -5.29 0.40 5.72
N GLN A 79 -6.01 1.45 6.04
CA GLN A 79 -7.20 1.33 6.88
C GLN A 79 -8.25 0.48 6.21
N LYS A 80 -8.47 0.67 4.92
CA LYS A 80 -9.43 -0.14 4.19
C LYS A 80 -9.01 -1.60 4.14
N CYS A 81 -7.74 -1.85 3.88
CA CYS A 81 -7.22 -3.21 3.84
C CYS A 81 -7.36 -3.88 5.20
N SER A 82 -7.03 -3.17 6.24
CA SER A 82 -7.12 -3.70 7.61
C SER A 82 -8.55 -4.08 7.97
N THR A 83 -9.50 -3.23 7.61
CA THR A 83 -10.91 -3.51 7.85
C THR A 83 -11.38 -4.71 7.04
N ALA A 84 -10.99 -4.76 5.78
CA ALA A 84 -11.46 -5.83 4.89
C ALA A 84 -10.86 -7.17 5.26
N ARG A 85 -9.68 -7.18 5.87
CA ARG A 85 -9.04 -8.42 6.21
C ARG A 85 -9.76 -9.20 7.30
N ARG A 86 -10.56 -8.51 8.17
CA ARG A 86 -11.35 -9.09 9.16
C ARG A 86 -11.04 -10.42 9.57
N PRO A 87 -10.75 -10.63 10.68
CA PRO A 87 -10.48 -11.93 11.18
C PRO A 87 -11.77 -12.70 11.19
N ARG A 88 -11.69 -13.75 10.98
CA ARG A 88 -12.72 -14.48 11.05
C ARG A 88 -13.12 -14.64 12.31
N SER A 89 -13.01 -14.58 13.07
CA SER A 89 -13.41 -14.69 14.29
C SER A 89 -14.42 -14.27 14.74
N GLY A 90 -14.56 -14.09 14.47
CA GLY A 90 -15.16 -13.81 14.82
C GLY A 90 -16.02 -13.43 14.75
N ASN A 91 -15.84 -13.37 14.34
CA ASN A 91 -16.59 -13.08 14.36
C ASN A 91 -17.33 -13.20 14.12
N ASP A 92 -17.07 -13.32 13.85
CA ASP A 92 -17.63 -13.57 13.72
C ASP A 92 -18.22 -13.94 13.82
N ASP A 93 -18.20 -13.93 13.89
CA ASP A 93 -18.55 -14.42 14.15
C ASP A 93 -18.99 -14.56 14.26
#